data_d6d375420e2884a513d1545234b5b7b8
#
_entry.id   d6d375420e2884a513d1545234b5b7b8
#
_cell.length_a   1.000
_cell.length_b   1.000
_cell.length_c   1.000
_cell.angle_alpha   90.00
_cell.angle_beta   90.00
_cell.angle_gamma   90.00
#
_symmetry.space_group_name_H-M   'P 1'
#
loop_
_entity.id
_entity.type
_entity.pdbx_description
1 polymer ?
#
loop_
_entity_poly.entity_id
_entity_poly.type
_entity_poly.pdbx_seq_one_letter_code
_entity_poly.pdbx_strand_id
1 'polypeptide(L)'
;NKFQALRHTMVDHATEVEHCKIFNYAAVARLNQGEYVVKEATMAKLKSTKVADEAIYACLQMLGGYGYMEEYPLARLLRDSRLGPIGGGTSEILREILSKIIIDQQSYKPAVK
;
A
#
# COMPACT_ATOMS: atom_id res chain seq x y z
N ASN A 1 17.47 -2.74 -21.37
CA ASN A 1 17.22 -4.04 -20.70
C ASN A 1 18.47 -4.91 -20.45
N LYS A 2 19.65 -4.31 -20.34
CA LYS A 2 20.91 -5.05 -20.12
C LYS A 2 21.28 -5.17 -18.62
N PHE A 3 20.67 -4.38 -17.75
CA PHE A 3 21.04 -4.33 -16.32
C PHE A 3 20.18 -5.28 -15.50
N GLN A 4 20.74 -6.42 -15.12
CA GLN A 4 20.07 -7.47 -14.34
C GLN A 4 19.55 -6.94 -13.00
N ALA A 5 20.32 -6.13 -12.29
CA ALA A 5 19.93 -5.55 -11.01
C ALA A 5 18.62 -4.73 -11.09
N LEU A 6 18.48 -3.89 -12.14
CA LEU A 6 17.26 -3.11 -12.34
C LEU A 6 16.06 -4.01 -12.66
N ARG A 7 16.27 -5.06 -13.43
CA ARG A 7 15.20 -6.03 -13.74
C ARG A 7 14.72 -6.76 -12.49
N HIS A 8 15.62 -7.18 -11.61
CA HIS A 8 15.27 -7.84 -10.35
C HIS A 8 14.46 -6.90 -9.47
N THR A 9 14.92 -5.67 -9.27
CA THR A 9 14.17 -4.67 -8.48
C THR A 9 12.77 -4.42 -9.05
N MET A 10 12.62 -4.32 -10.36
CA MET A 10 11.30 -4.16 -10.99
C MET A 10 10.39 -5.36 -10.74
N VAL A 11 10.92 -6.59 -10.83
CA VAL A 11 10.16 -7.81 -10.58
C VAL A 11 9.72 -7.90 -9.12
N ASP A 12 10.60 -7.55 -8.18
CA ASP A 12 10.27 -7.55 -6.75
C ASP A 12 9.10 -6.61 -6.44
N HIS A 13 9.17 -5.37 -6.93
CA HIS A 13 8.07 -4.41 -6.74
C HIS A 13 6.80 -4.81 -7.49
N ALA A 14 6.90 -5.32 -8.70
CA ALA A 14 5.74 -5.80 -9.45
C ALA A 14 5.04 -6.96 -8.72
N THR A 15 5.80 -7.86 -8.13
CA THR A 15 5.30 -8.98 -7.33
C THR A 15 4.55 -8.47 -6.10
N GLU A 16 5.12 -7.52 -5.35
CA GLU A 16 4.46 -6.92 -4.18
C GLU A 16 3.17 -6.18 -4.56
N VAL A 17 3.17 -5.44 -5.66
CA VAL A 17 1.98 -4.75 -6.17
C VAL A 17 0.87 -5.75 -6.52
N GLU A 18 1.19 -6.86 -7.18
CA GLU A 18 0.21 -7.87 -7.56
C GLU A 18 -0.37 -8.59 -6.33
N HIS A 19 0.46 -8.90 -5.31
CA HIS A 19 -0.02 -9.42 -4.03
C HIS A 19 -1.01 -8.46 -3.35
N CYS A 20 -0.69 -7.16 -3.31
CA CYS A 20 -1.60 -6.15 -2.75
C CYS A 20 -2.92 -6.11 -3.53
N LYS A 21 -2.86 -6.15 -4.84
CA LYS A 21 -4.04 -6.12 -5.71
C LYS A 21 -4.97 -7.31 -5.48
N ILE A 22 -4.42 -8.53 -5.45
CA ILE A 22 -5.18 -9.75 -5.19
C ILE A 22 -5.82 -9.69 -3.80
N PHE A 23 -5.07 -9.27 -2.77
CA PHE A 23 -5.59 -9.15 -1.41
C PHE A 23 -6.71 -8.11 -1.32
N ASN A 24 -6.56 -6.96 -1.99
CA ASN A 24 -7.58 -5.92 -2.03
C ASN A 24 -8.87 -6.42 -2.68
N TYR A 25 -8.79 -7.12 -3.80
CA TYR A 25 -9.97 -7.70 -4.45
C TYR A 25 -10.65 -8.76 -3.59
N ALA A 26 -9.88 -9.60 -2.88
CA ALA A 26 -10.44 -10.56 -1.95
C ALA A 26 -11.19 -9.88 -0.79
N ALA A 27 -10.64 -8.81 -0.23
CA ALA A 27 -11.29 -8.03 0.83
C ALA A 27 -12.60 -7.38 0.34
N VAL A 28 -12.59 -6.81 -0.87
CA VAL A 28 -13.81 -6.22 -1.49
C VAL A 28 -14.86 -7.28 -1.78
N ALA A 29 -14.46 -8.45 -2.29
CA ALA A 29 -15.41 -9.54 -2.55
C ALA A 29 -16.12 -10.00 -1.27
N ARG A 30 -15.40 -10.12 -0.16
CA ARG A 30 -15.98 -10.46 1.15
C ARG A 30 -16.91 -9.35 1.67
N LEU A 31 -16.51 -8.08 1.51
CA LEU A 31 -17.36 -6.94 1.87
C LEU A 31 -18.70 -6.97 1.10
N ASN A 32 -18.64 -7.26 -0.20
CA ASN A 32 -19.84 -7.37 -1.05
C ASN A 32 -20.76 -8.53 -0.66
N GLN A 33 -20.23 -9.53 0.05
CA GLN A 33 -21.01 -10.63 0.62
C GLN A 33 -21.59 -10.27 2.01
N GLY A 34 -21.37 -9.05 2.48
CA GLY A 34 -21.86 -8.59 3.79
C GLY A 34 -20.99 -9.00 4.97
N GLU A 35 -19.77 -9.50 4.72
CA GLU A 35 -18.86 -9.89 5.79
C GLU A 35 -18.23 -8.67 6.49
N TYR A 36 -17.86 -8.86 7.76
CA TYR A 36 -17.11 -7.87 8.52
C TYR A 36 -15.63 -7.94 8.14
N VAL A 37 -15.12 -6.95 7.42
CA VAL A 37 -13.78 -6.95 6.81
C VAL A 37 -12.85 -5.86 7.34
N VAL A 38 -13.08 -5.35 8.56
CA VAL A 38 -12.23 -4.28 9.14
C VAL A 38 -10.77 -4.70 9.22
N LYS A 39 -10.49 -5.94 9.61
CA LYS A 39 -9.14 -6.48 9.65
C LYS A 39 -8.49 -6.46 8.27
N GLU A 40 -9.17 -7.03 7.28
CA GLU A 40 -8.69 -7.14 5.91
C GLU A 40 -8.50 -5.77 5.25
N ALA A 41 -9.45 -4.85 5.41
CA ALA A 41 -9.38 -3.49 4.90
C ALA A 41 -8.21 -2.71 5.53
N THR A 42 -8.00 -2.87 6.84
CA THR A 42 -6.88 -2.24 7.56
C THR A 42 -5.54 -2.79 7.09
N MET A 43 -5.42 -4.11 6.93
CA MET A 43 -4.23 -4.76 6.37
C MET A 43 -3.96 -4.32 4.93
N ALA A 44 -5.01 -4.27 4.10
CA ALA A 44 -4.94 -3.85 2.72
C ALA A 44 -4.36 -2.43 2.61
N LYS A 45 -4.91 -1.47 3.35
CA LYS A 45 -4.40 -0.10 3.37
C LYS A 45 -2.96 -0.03 3.87
N LEU A 46 -2.67 -0.65 5.01
CA LEU A 46 -1.33 -0.62 5.62
C LEU A 46 -0.25 -1.16 4.68
N LYS A 47 -0.50 -2.28 4.02
CA LYS A 47 0.47 -2.90 3.09
C LYS A 47 0.55 -2.14 1.77
N SER A 48 -0.59 -1.80 1.16
CA SER A 48 -0.61 -1.18 -0.17
C SER A 48 0.04 0.19 -0.20
N THR A 49 -0.17 1.01 0.83
CA THR A 49 0.45 2.35 0.90
C THR A 49 1.96 2.27 1.05
N LYS A 50 2.46 1.31 1.84
CA LYS A 50 3.90 1.04 1.96
C LYS A 50 4.49 0.59 0.62
N VAL A 51 3.86 -0.38 -0.03
CA VAL A 51 4.33 -0.91 -1.33
C VAL A 51 4.32 0.17 -2.40
N ALA A 52 3.31 1.04 -2.43
CA ALA A 52 3.24 2.16 -3.36
C ALA A 52 4.42 3.13 -3.17
N ASP A 53 4.71 3.55 -1.94
CA ASP A 53 5.84 4.43 -1.64
C ASP A 53 7.17 3.80 -2.07
N GLU A 54 7.40 2.54 -1.72
CA GLU A 54 8.64 1.83 -2.04
C GLU A 54 8.81 1.64 -3.57
N ALA A 55 7.75 1.25 -4.27
CA ALA A 55 7.78 1.05 -5.71
C ALA A 55 8.01 2.35 -6.49
N ILE A 56 7.31 3.42 -6.11
CA ILE A 56 7.47 4.74 -6.76
C ILE A 56 8.87 5.29 -6.52
N TYR A 57 9.38 5.18 -5.29
CA TYR A 57 10.74 5.59 -4.95
C TYR A 57 11.78 4.83 -5.78
N ALA A 58 11.66 3.52 -5.90
CA ALA A 58 12.54 2.69 -6.70
C ALA A 58 12.48 3.06 -8.20
N CYS A 59 11.28 3.26 -8.74
CA CYS A 59 11.09 3.68 -10.12
C CYS A 59 11.72 5.04 -10.40
N LEU A 60 11.59 6.00 -9.48
CA LEU A 60 12.23 7.31 -9.60
C LEU A 60 13.75 7.16 -9.63
N GLN A 61 14.32 6.35 -8.72
CA GLN A 61 15.75 6.10 -8.69
C GLN A 61 16.26 5.46 -9.99
N MET A 62 15.51 4.52 -10.57
CA MET A 62 15.87 3.86 -11.84
C MET A 62 15.91 4.83 -13.04
N LEU A 63 15.04 5.85 -13.04
CA LEU A 63 15.03 6.89 -14.08
C LEU A 63 16.08 7.98 -13.84
N GLY A 64 16.71 7.99 -12.67
CA GLY A 64 17.74 8.98 -12.33
C GLY A 64 17.23 10.42 -12.48
N GLY A 65 17.99 11.29 -13.15
CA GLY A 65 17.61 12.69 -13.33
C GLY A 65 16.26 12.91 -14.00
N TYR A 66 15.87 12.05 -14.93
CA TYR A 66 14.54 12.10 -15.54
C TYR A 66 13.41 11.83 -14.54
N GLY A 67 13.60 10.93 -13.57
CA GLY A 67 12.61 10.68 -12.52
C GLY A 67 12.40 11.87 -11.59
N TYR A 68 13.42 12.73 -11.42
CA TYR A 68 13.35 13.92 -10.59
C TYR A 68 12.65 15.11 -11.26
N MET A 69 12.62 15.16 -12.59
CA MET A 69 12.08 16.28 -13.36
C MET A 69 10.55 16.25 -13.37
N GLU A 70 9.92 17.44 -13.30
CA GLU A 70 8.46 17.59 -13.28
C GLU A 70 7.76 17.21 -14.59
N GLU A 71 8.48 17.16 -15.70
CA GLU A 71 8.00 16.69 -17.00
C GLU A 71 7.62 15.20 -17.00
N TYR A 72 8.16 14.46 -16.04
CA TYR A 72 7.86 13.04 -15.83
C TYR A 72 6.96 12.85 -14.61
N PRO A 73 6.04 11.88 -14.63
CA PRO A 73 5.02 11.76 -13.58
C PRO A 73 5.56 11.32 -12.21
N LEU A 74 6.78 10.76 -12.13
CA LEU A 74 7.27 10.11 -10.91
C LEU A 74 7.53 11.08 -9.76
N ALA A 75 8.03 12.30 -10.03
CA ALA A 75 8.23 13.31 -9.00
C ALA A 75 6.91 13.70 -8.32
N ARG A 76 5.83 13.86 -9.11
CA ARG A 76 4.48 14.11 -8.60
C ARG A 76 3.93 12.89 -7.85
N LEU A 77 4.04 11.70 -8.45
CA LEU A 77 3.56 10.46 -7.81
C LEU A 77 4.23 10.20 -6.47
N LEU A 78 5.52 10.51 -6.33
CA LEU A 78 6.25 10.38 -5.06
C LEU A 78 5.65 11.28 -3.96
N ARG A 79 5.31 12.53 -4.30
CA ARG A 79 4.63 13.44 -3.36
C ARG A 79 3.23 12.97 -3.03
N ASP A 80 2.46 12.57 -4.03
CA ASP A 80 1.06 12.18 -3.88
C ASP A 80 0.93 10.87 -3.08
N SER A 81 1.78 9.87 -3.35
CA SER A 81 1.76 8.60 -2.64
C SER A 81 2.04 8.75 -1.14
N ARG A 82 2.84 9.76 -0.79
CA ARG A 82 3.21 10.02 0.61
C ARG A 82 2.00 10.32 1.50
N LEU A 83 0.90 10.78 0.94
CA LEU A 83 -0.37 10.93 1.66
C LEU A 83 -0.95 9.58 2.12
N GLY A 84 -0.70 8.50 1.39
CA GLY A 84 -1.25 7.17 1.68
C GLY A 84 -1.03 6.69 3.12
N PRO A 85 0.20 6.68 3.65
CA PRO A 85 0.48 6.30 5.04
C PRO A 85 -0.02 7.29 6.10
N ILE A 86 -0.51 8.47 5.69
CA ILE A 86 -0.90 9.58 6.59
C ILE A 86 -2.42 9.73 6.64
N GLY A 87 -3.06 9.85 5.47
CA GLY A 87 -4.49 10.14 5.35
C GLY A 87 -5.39 8.95 5.68
N GLY A 88 -6.60 9.22 6.21
CA GLY A 88 -7.57 8.16 6.52
C GLY A 88 -7.12 7.16 7.59
N GLY A 89 -6.36 7.62 8.57
CA GLY A 89 -5.68 6.83 9.60
C GLY A 89 -4.22 6.57 9.23
N THR A 90 -3.31 7.03 10.10
CA THR A 90 -1.88 6.82 9.89
C THR A 90 -1.51 5.34 9.99
N SER A 91 -0.34 4.99 9.45
CA SER A 91 0.17 3.61 9.57
C SER A 91 0.28 3.14 11.03
N GLU A 92 0.55 4.05 11.97
CA GLU A 92 0.61 3.77 13.41
C GLU A 92 -0.78 3.43 13.96
N ILE A 93 -1.79 4.23 13.63
CA ILE A 93 -3.19 3.99 14.01
C ILE A 93 -3.70 2.66 13.43
N LEU A 94 -3.36 2.36 12.18
CA LEU A 94 -3.76 1.09 11.56
C LEU A 94 -3.12 -0.11 12.27
N ARG A 95 -1.87 0.00 12.70
CA ARG A 95 -1.21 -1.05 13.52
C ARG A 95 -1.88 -1.20 14.87
N GLU A 96 -2.29 -0.11 15.52
CA GLU A 96 -3.01 -0.16 16.78
C GLU A 96 -4.38 -0.85 16.61
N ILE A 97 -5.13 -0.57 15.55
CA ILE A 97 -6.38 -1.28 15.25
C ILE A 97 -6.11 -2.77 15.04
N LEU A 98 -5.09 -3.12 14.26
CA LEU A 98 -4.74 -4.52 14.00
C LEU A 98 -4.26 -5.25 15.25
N SER A 99 -3.51 -4.60 16.14
CA SER A 99 -3.07 -5.21 17.40
C SER A 99 -4.26 -5.61 18.28
N LYS A 100 -5.25 -4.73 18.39
CA LYS A 100 -6.49 -5.03 19.14
C LYS A 100 -7.25 -6.22 18.55
N ILE A 101 -7.31 -6.31 17.22
CA ILE A 101 -8.01 -7.40 16.55
C ILE A 101 -7.24 -8.71 16.63
N ILE A 102 -5.93 -8.69 16.36
CA ILE A 102 -5.13 -9.90 16.14
C ILE A 102 -4.53 -10.42 17.46
N ILE A 103 -4.05 -9.51 18.31
CA ILE A 103 -3.36 -9.87 19.55
C ILE A 103 -4.36 -9.95 20.70
N ASP A 104 -5.16 -8.89 20.89
CA ASP A 104 -6.11 -8.80 22.00
C ASP A 104 -7.44 -9.51 21.72
N GLN A 105 -7.62 -10.05 20.51
CA GLN A 105 -8.82 -10.76 20.04
C GLN A 105 -10.13 -9.96 20.24
N GLN A 106 -10.03 -8.63 20.16
CA GLN A 106 -11.18 -7.74 20.28
C GLN A 106 -11.83 -7.52 18.91
N SER A 107 -13.17 -7.47 18.87
CA SER A 107 -13.88 -7.02 17.68
C SER A 107 -13.88 -5.49 17.64
N TYR A 108 -13.24 -4.90 16.63
CA TYR A 108 -13.30 -3.47 16.40
C TYR A 108 -14.60 -3.12 15.68
N LYS A 109 -15.56 -2.56 16.41
CA LYS A 109 -16.77 -1.98 15.81
C LYS A 109 -16.53 -0.48 15.67
N PRO A 110 -16.49 0.08 14.44
CA PRO A 110 -16.46 1.53 14.27
C PRO A 110 -17.73 2.09 14.95
N ALA A 111 -17.56 3.18 15.68
CA ALA A 111 -18.71 3.90 16.22
C ALA A 111 -19.59 4.35 15.05
N VAL A 112 -20.70 3.66 14.84
CA VAL A 112 -21.74 4.13 13.92
C VAL A 112 -22.38 5.33 14.63
N LYS A 113 -22.14 6.53 14.06
CA LYS A 113 -22.93 7.72 14.40
C LYS A 113 -24.21 7.71 13.59
#